data_8b81ae29b19f823e1603af14614ccb97
#
_entry.id   8b81ae29b19f823e1603af14614ccb97
#
_cell.length_a   1.000
_cell.length_b   1.000
_cell.length_c   1.000
_cell.angle_alpha   90.00
_cell.angle_beta   90.00
_cell.angle_gamma   90.00
#
_symmetry.space_group_name_H-M   'P 1'
#
loop_
_entity.id
_entity.type
_entity.pdbx_description
1 polymer ?
#
loop_
_entity_poly.entity_id
_entity_poly.type
_entity_poly.pdbx_seq_one_letter_code
_entity_poly.pdbx_strand_id
1 'polypeptide(L)'
;MAQLIEDIVLDASAGVHRPRNLDWKRAAALLYGDWGTSKAYVIGLAFVAAGFSSLPIILAVCALTGLVGINYAVICRYFPDGGGVYSAARSQGRLLAVVGALLLIADLTVTAALSGWSGLSYVIAGAEDVFWLKFLKDHIAFTTIGVLLVLGFTNWFGPKHSGSLAVALALPTVIIVAALIAVSVPYLTSHFLEPRHESLSMLWVQFVGVILALSGVEAIANLTGVMKLDAGSAPDRPSVARESLKAITPVAIEVVVATALLGWAMLSLPAVLEKTLGLSTKSEIAAVLLNRHEDMLRFMGEQFARASFGLWFGQAFGWIVGIVFLLLLLSAANTAIVAMIGLLYMTARDGEMPPHFKRLNRHGVPFYPLLIAVGLPVIVLITATNFQSLAGLYAIGVVGAITVNLGSCTFNRTIGFTWYDRVLFGLTFTILFCVELTLARTKPDALFFVVCVLGVGLALRAWTQKRAGFTTLTVTREVARMVTPDLVANMRPRLEEGQKILVAARGITPVLSFAMDEAQLRKATLFVLYVKEVAVYFTAAGTRLGRSKWQDDPEANAIMCSMLKLGHERGINVV
;
A
#
# COMPACT_ATOMS: atom_id res chain seq x y z
N MET A 1 27.86 36.64 14.76
CA MET A 1 27.17 35.65 15.59
C MET A 1 25.73 35.34 15.11
N ALA A 2 24.92 36.35 14.80
CA ALA A 2 23.60 36.12 14.17
C ALA A 2 23.71 35.43 12.77
N GLN A 3 24.68 35.79 11.96
CA GLN A 3 24.91 35.18 10.64
C GLN A 3 25.32 33.70 10.68
N LEU A 4 25.98 33.22 11.74
CA LEU A 4 26.31 31.79 11.90
C LEU A 4 25.11 30.93 12.32
N ILE A 5 24.03 31.55 12.81
CA ILE A 5 22.77 30.89 13.17
C ILE A 5 21.82 30.86 11.95
N GLU A 6 21.94 31.84 11.02
CA GLU A 6 21.16 31.84 9.78
C GLU A 6 21.64 30.78 8.78
N ASP A 7 22.91 30.40 8.78
CA ASP A 7 23.44 29.32 7.92
C ASP A 7 23.18 27.91 8.46
N ILE A 8 22.78 27.75 9.72
CA ILE A 8 22.21 26.49 10.22
C ILE A 8 20.71 26.56 9.94
N VAL A 9 20.32 26.18 8.75
CA VAL A 9 18.92 25.91 8.41
C VAL A 9 18.40 24.91 9.43
N LEU A 10 17.69 25.41 10.40
CA LEU A 10 16.92 24.60 11.35
C LEU A 10 15.86 23.89 10.56
N ASP A 11 16.20 22.70 10.06
CA ASP A 11 15.24 21.83 9.42
C ASP A 11 14.22 21.42 10.48
N ALA A 12 13.15 22.22 10.59
CA ALA A 12 12.02 21.96 11.49
C ALA A 12 11.28 20.65 11.11
N SER A 13 11.71 20.01 10.03
CA SER A 13 11.29 18.69 9.58
C SER A 13 12.27 17.59 10.02
N ALA A 14 12.80 17.61 11.24
CA ALA A 14 13.51 16.46 11.80
C ALA A 14 12.55 15.26 11.97
N GLY A 15 11.80 14.96 10.92
CA GLY A 15 11.12 13.71 10.65
C GLY A 15 12.18 12.67 10.32
N VAL A 16 11.98 11.45 10.76
CA VAL A 16 12.75 10.26 10.39
C VAL A 16 13.15 10.35 8.92
N HIS A 17 14.43 10.67 8.65
CA HIS A 17 14.94 10.65 7.29
C HIS A 17 14.97 9.21 6.81
N ARG A 18 13.91 8.80 6.12
CA ARG A 18 13.89 7.53 5.40
C ARG A 18 14.91 7.63 4.28
N PRO A 19 15.84 6.68 4.13
CA PRO A 19 16.76 6.71 3.00
C PRO A 19 15.97 6.68 1.68
N ARG A 20 16.13 7.72 0.87
CA ARG A 20 15.45 7.88 -0.43
C ARG A 20 16.24 7.16 -1.53
N ASN A 21 16.25 5.83 -1.48
CA ASN A 21 17.06 4.98 -2.37
C ASN A 21 16.27 4.35 -3.51
N LEU A 22 14.94 4.51 -3.51
CA LEU A 22 14.06 3.88 -4.48
C LEU A 22 14.01 4.71 -5.78
N ASP A 23 14.57 4.17 -6.85
CA ASP A 23 14.45 4.75 -8.19
C ASP A 23 13.07 4.44 -8.80
N TRP A 24 12.68 5.19 -9.84
CA TRP A 24 11.38 5.05 -10.49
C TRP A 24 11.14 3.64 -11.08
N LYS A 25 12.18 2.92 -11.54
CA LYS A 25 12.04 1.57 -12.11
C LYS A 25 11.62 0.55 -11.04
N ARG A 26 12.28 0.60 -9.88
CA ARG A 26 11.93 -0.24 -8.74
C ARG A 26 10.58 0.16 -8.14
N ALA A 27 10.27 1.47 -8.11
CA ALA A 27 8.96 1.96 -7.70
C ALA A 27 7.86 1.47 -8.64
N ALA A 28 8.07 1.53 -9.97
CA ALA A 28 7.15 0.98 -10.96
C ALA A 28 6.94 -0.54 -10.79
N ALA A 29 8.01 -1.29 -10.53
CA ALA A 29 7.91 -2.72 -10.32
C ALA A 29 7.16 -3.09 -9.02
N LEU A 30 7.38 -2.34 -7.94
CA LEU A 30 6.62 -2.51 -6.70
C LEU A 30 5.14 -2.17 -6.91
N LEU A 31 4.85 -1.08 -7.60
CA LEU A 31 3.50 -0.69 -7.98
C LEU A 31 2.83 -1.76 -8.86
N TYR A 32 3.56 -2.29 -9.85
CA TYR A 32 3.06 -3.33 -10.73
C TYR A 32 2.80 -4.65 -9.99
N GLY A 33 3.62 -4.96 -8.99
CA GLY A 33 3.45 -6.15 -8.14
C GLY A 33 2.11 -6.20 -7.41
N ASP A 34 1.44 -5.07 -7.25
CA ASP A 34 0.12 -4.94 -6.64
C ASP A 34 -0.94 -4.61 -7.71
N TRP A 35 -0.83 -3.46 -8.36
CA TRP A 35 -1.79 -3.01 -9.36
C TRP A 35 -1.88 -3.91 -10.60
N GLY A 36 -0.74 -4.43 -11.07
CA GLY A 36 -0.67 -5.35 -12.22
C GLY A 36 -1.36 -6.70 -12.00
N THR A 37 -1.60 -7.10 -10.74
CA THR A 37 -2.30 -8.35 -10.41
C THR A 37 -3.80 -8.31 -10.69
N SER A 38 -4.40 -7.11 -10.73
CA SER A 38 -5.85 -6.91 -10.89
C SER A 38 -6.44 -7.67 -12.07
N LYS A 39 -5.73 -7.71 -13.21
CA LYS A 39 -6.19 -8.42 -14.42
C LYS A 39 -6.35 -9.93 -14.22
N ALA A 40 -5.64 -10.50 -13.25
CA ALA A 40 -5.67 -11.93 -12.97
C ALA A 40 -7.06 -12.41 -12.52
N TYR A 41 -7.81 -11.56 -11.84
CA TYR A 41 -9.14 -11.90 -11.34
C TYR A 41 -10.26 -11.06 -11.94
N VAL A 42 -10.02 -9.81 -12.34
CA VAL A 42 -11.05 -8.91 -12.87
C VAL A 42 -11.70 -9.46 -14.14
N ILE A 43 -10.91 -10.04 -15.04
CA ILE A 43 -11.40 -10.56 -16.33
C ILE A 43 -12.38 -11.72 -16.11
N GLY A 44 -12.02 -12.69 -15.28
CA GLY A 44 -12.91 -13.80 -14.93
C GLY A 44 -14.16 -13.34 -14.18
N LEU A 45 -14.01 -12.43 -13.20
CA LEU A 45 -15.16 -11.89 -12.47
C LEU A 45 -16.11 -11.07 -13.35
N ALA A 46 -15.59 -10.36 -14.36
CA ALA A 46 -16.43 -9.65 -15.30
C ALA A 46 -17.29 -10.62 -16.12
N PHE A 47 -16.74 -11.77 -16.50
CA PHE A 47 -17.52 -12.82 -17.16
C PHE A 47 -18.60 -13.40 -16.23
N VAL A 48 -18.25 -13.66 -14.96
CA VAL A 48 -19.25 -14.12 -13.96
C VAL A 48 -20.37 -13.10 -13.78
N ALA A 49 -20.05 -11.80 -13.80
CA ALA A 49 -21.03 -10.73 -13.58
C ALA A 49 -21.96 -10.49 -14.78
N ALA A 50 -21.46 -10.63 -16.01
CA ALA A 50 -22.19 -10.19 -17.20
C ALA A 50 -22.02 -11.08 -18.45
N GLY A 51 -21.36 -12.23 -18.34
CA GLY A 51 -21.17 -13.16 -19.45
C GLY A 51 -20.54 -12.50 -20.68
N PHE A 52 -21.11 -12.79 -21.85
CA PHE A 52 -20.66 -12.25 -23.14
C PHE A 52 -20.98 -10.74 -23.34
N SER A 53 -21.73 -10.13 -22.42
CA SER A 53 -22.00 -8.68 -22.39
C SER A 53 -21.06 -7.90 -21.47
N SER A 54 -19.95 -8.49 -20.99
CA SER A 54 -19.07 -7.88 -19.99
C SER A 54 -18.11 -6.80 -20.53
N LEU A 55 -17.90 -6.70 -21.86
CA LEU A 55 -16.91 -5.75 -22.42
C LEU A 55 -17.14 -4.29 -22.00
N PRO A 56 -18.35 -3.72 -22.06
CA PRO A 56 -18.58 -2.35 -21.61
C PRO A 56 -18.26 -2.13 -20.13
N ILE A 57 -18.50 -3.14 -19.27
CA ILE A 57 -18.14 -3.09 -17.85
C ILE A 57 -16.63 -3.06 -17.69
N ILE A 58 -15.90 -3.94 -18.37
CA ILE A 58 -14.43 -3.99 -18.33
C ILE A 58 -13.86 -2.63 -18.75
N LEU A 59 -14.38 -2.05 -19.84
CA LEU A 59 -13.93 -0.74 -20.33
C LEU A 59 -14.24 0.39 -19.33
N ALA A 60 -15.40 0.37 -18.69
CA ALA A 60 -15.76 1.34 -17.66
C ALA A 60 -14.84 1.22 -16.42
N VAL A 61 -14.53 -0.01 -15.99
CA VAL A 61 -13.57 -0.27 -14.91
C VAL A 61 -12.17 0.19 -15.31
N CYS A 62 -11.72 -0.07 -16.53
CA CYS A 62 -10.45 0.42 -17.07
C CYS A 62 -10.38 1.96 -17.08
N ALA A 63 -11.45 2.62 -17.50
CA ALA A 63 -11.54 4.09 -17.51
C ALA A 63 -11.44 4.67 -16.08
N LEU A 64 -12.16 4.09 -15.13
CA LEU A 64 -12.09 4.51 -13.73
C LEU A 64 -10.71 4.22 -13.12
N THR A 65 -10.10 3.08 -13.44
CA THR A 65 -8.74 2.72 -13.01
C THR A 65 -7.72 3.74 -13.53
N GLY A 66 -7.82 4.13 -14.79
CA GLY A 66 -7.00 5.19 -15.37
C GLY A 66 -7.21 6.55 -14.68
N LEU A 67 -8.47 6.91 -14.41
CA LEU A 67 -8.83 8.14 -13.69
C LEU A 67 -8.23 8.17 -12.28
N VAL A 68 -8.32 7.07 -11.54
CA VAL A 68 -7.71 6.95 -10.21
C VAL A 68 -6.19 7.01 -10.29
N GLY A 69 -5.56 6.41 -11.30
CA GLY A 69 -4.13 6.53 -11.57
C GLY A 69 -3.69 7.99 -11.76
N ILE A 70 -4.47 8.79 -12.49
CA ILE A 70 -4.22 10.24 -12.66
C ILE A 70 -4.34 10.96 -11.31
N ASN A 71 -5.35 10.64 -10.50
CA ASN A 71 -5.49 11.22 -9.16
C ASN A 71 -4.24 10.96 -8.30
N TYR A 72 -3.74 9.73 -8.28
CA TYR A 72 -2.54 9.38 -7.51
C TYR A 72 -1.26 10.02 -8.06
N ALA A 73 -1.15 10.23 -9.35
CA ALA A 73 -0.05 11.01 -9.94
C ALA A 73 -0.07 12.47 -9.43
N VAL A 74 -1.26 13.06 -9.26
CA VAL A 74 -1.41 14.40 -8.66
C VAL A 74 -1.11 14.35 -7.16
N ILE A 75 -1.62 13.37 -6.42
CA ILE A 75 -1.36 13.21 -4.97
C ILE A 75 0.15 13.13 -4.70
N CYS A 76 0.89 12.32 -5.45
CA CYS A 76 2.35 12.16 -5.29
C CYS A 76 3.11 13.49 -5.46
N ARG A 77 2.57 14.44 -6.21
CA ARG A 77 3.15 15.78 -6.38
C ARG A 77 3.10 16.62 -5.11
N TYR A 78 2.03 16.46 -4.32
CA TYR A 78 1.78 17.25 -3.11
C TYR A 78 2.27 16.57 -1.84
N PHE A 79 2.51 15.25 -1.86
CA PHE A 79 2.93 14.46 -0.70
C PHE A 79 4.25 13.72 -0.96
N PRO A 80 5.39 14.44 -0.98
CA PRO A 80 6.69 13.81 -1.24
C PRO A 80 7.17 12.89 -0.13
N ASP A 81 6.65 13.02 1.10
CA ASP A 81 7.05 12.26 2.28
C ASP A 81 6.13 11.06 2.58
N GLY A 82 5.19 10.77 1.68
CA GLY A 82 4.20 9.72 1.81
C GLY A 82 2.78 10.28 1.73
N GLY A 83 2.09 10.01 0.62
CA GLY A 83 0.74 10.51 0.31
C GLY A 83 -0.37 9.49 0.51
N GLY A 84 -0.11 8.39 1.25
CA GLY A 84 -1.13 7.39 1.54
C GLY A 84 -2.30 7.96 2.34
N VAL A 85 -3.42 7.20 2.39
CA VAL A 85 -4.67 7.64 3.01
C VAL A 85 -4.50 8.17 4.44
N TYR A 86 -3.61 7.55 5.23
CA TYR A 86 -3.32 8.00 6.58
C TYR A 86 -2.72 9.41 6.62
N SER A 87 -1.73 9.67 5.78
CA SER A 87 -1.04 10.98 5.73
C SER A 87 -1.93 12.08 5.17
N ALA A 88 -2.69 11.79 4.11
CA ALA A 88 -3.62 12.75 3.50
C ALA A 88 -4.75 13.14 4.47
N ALA A 89 -5.33 12.17 5.17
CA ALA A 89 -6.41 12.39 6.11
C ALA A 89 -5.95 13.07 7.42
N ARG A 90 -4.67 12.90 7.80
CA ARG A 90 -4.12 13.44 9.06
C ARG A 90 -4.17 14.96 9.13
N SER A 91 -4.05 15.64 8.00
CA SER A 91 -4.16 17.10 7.92
C SER A 91 -5.57 17.62 8.25
N GLN A 92 -6.60 16.79 8.15
CA GLN A 92 -7.99 17.13 8.49
C GLN A 92 -8.38 16.66 9.90
N GLY A 93 -7.76 15.61 10.40
CA GLY A 93 -8.01 15.12 11.75
C GLY A 93 -7.45 13.73 12.02
N ARG A 94 -7.01 13.51 13.25
CA ARG A 94 -6.43 12.23 13.68
C ARG A 94 -7.43 11.06 13.57
N LEU A 95 -8.71 11.31 13.87
CA LEU A 95 -9.74 10.26 13.78
C LEU A 95 -9.94 9.82 12.33
N LEU A 96 -10.04 10.75 11.39
CA LEU A 96 -10.20 10.45 9.97
C LEU A 96 -8.99 9.68 9.43
N ALA A 97 -7.78 10.05 9.85
CA ALA A 97 -6.55 9.34 9.49
C ALA A 97 -6.59 7.88 9.98
N VAL A 98 -7.04 7.63 11.21
CA VAL A 98 -7.17 6.28 11.75
C VAL A 98 -8.24 5.49 11.02
N VAL A 99 -9.39 6.08 10.71
CA VAL A 99 -10.43 5.41 9.89
C VAL A 99 -9.86 5.01 8.53
N GLY A 100 -9.17 5.93 7.85
CA GLY A 100 -8.50 5.61 6.58
C GLY A 100 -7.45 4.50 6.70
N ALA A 101 -6.67 4.50 7.77
CA ALA A 101 -5.70 3.43 8.05
C ALA A 101 -6.39 2.08 8.30
N LEU A 102 -7.50 2.05 9.01
CA LEU A 102 -8.24 0.82 9.28
C LEU A 102 -8.92 0.26 8.03
N LEU A 103 -9.44 1.14 7.15
CA LEU A 103 -9.93 0.73 5.82
C LEU A 103 -8.81 0.13 4.98
N LEU A 104 -7.63 0.74 5.00
CA LEU A 104 -6.46 0.19 4.31
C LEU A 104 -5.98 -1.14 4.93
N ILE A 105 -6.11 -1.33 6.26
CA ILE A 105 -5.86 -2.63 6.90
C ILE A 105 -6.87 -3.68 6.42
N ALA A 106 -8.15 -3.31 6.31
CA ALA A 106 -9.18 -4.20 5.78
C ALA A 106 -8.86 -4.61 4.33
N ASP A 107 -8.50 -3.64 3.50
CA ASP A 107 -8.04 -3.87 2.12
C ASP A 107 -6.84 -4.82 2.06
N LEU A 108 -5.73 -4.50 2.72
CA LEU A 108 -4.52 -5.32 2.73
C LEU A 108 -4.75 -6.73 3.28
N THR A 109 -5.68 -6.88 4.24
CA THR A 109 -6.08 -8.20 4.78
C THR A 109 -6.66 -9.08 3.69
N VAL A 110 -7.62 -8.54 2.92
CA VAL A 110 -8.28 -9.32 1.89
C VAL A 110 -7.40 -9.44 0.65
N THR A 111 -6.57 -8.43 0.33
CA THR A 111 -5.54 -8.52 -0.71
C THR A 111 -4.61 -9.72 -0.48
N ALA A 112 -4.11 -9.92 0.73
CA ALA A 112 -3.26 -11.06 1.05
C ALA A 112 -4.00 -12.40 0.86
N ALA A 113 -5.23 -12.51 1.33
CA ALA A 113 -6.05 -13.70 1.21
C ALA A 113 -6.41 -14.02 -0.25
N LEU A 114 -6.93 -13.03 -0.98
CA LEU A 114 -7.38 -13.17 -2.37
C LEU A 114 -6.21 -13.46 -3.31
N SER A 115 -5.09 -12.76 -3.15
CA SER A 115 -3.90 -12.99 -3.97
C SER A 115 -3.29 -14.37 -3.72
N GLY A 116 -3.26 -14.83 -2.47
CA GLY A 116 -2.83 -16.20 -2.13
C GLY A 116 -3.72 -17.25 -2.79
N TRP A 117 -5.05 -17.10 -2.66
CA TRP A 117 -6.05 -17.98 -3.29
C TRP A 117 -5.89 -18.01 -4.80
N SER A 118 -5.95 -16.83 -5.45
CA SER A 118 -5.83 -16.73 -6.90
C SER A 118 -4.51 -17.30 -7.43
N GLY A 119 -3.39 -17.03 -6.75
CA GLY A 119 -2.10 -17.56 -7.14
C GLY A 119 -2.10 -19.09 -7.20
N LEU A 120 -2.69 -19.74 -6.21
CA LEU A 120 -2.83 -21.19 -6.17
C LEU A 120 -3.78 -21.69 -7.26
N SER A 121 -4.93 -21.03 -7.48
CA SER A 121 -5.89 -21.39 -8.53
C SER A 121 -5.24 -21.43 -9.91
N TYR A 122 -4.31 -20.52 -10.21
CA TYR A 122 -3.59 -20.47 -11.47
C TYR A 122 -2.72 -21.71 -11.74
N VAL A 123 -2.26 -22.41 -10.73
CA VAL A 123 -1.47 -23.64 -10.88
C VAL A 123 -2.35 -24.89 -10.76
N ILE A 124 -3.24 -24.91 -9.79
CA ILE A 124 -4.05 -26.08 -9.44
C ILE A 124 -5.07 -26.41 -10.56
N ALA A 125 -5.71 -25.40 -11.16
CA ALA A 125 -6.79 -25.58 -12.14
C ALA A 125 -6.36 -26.28 -13.44
N GLY A 126 -5.08 -26.39 -13.73
CA GLY A 126 -4.58 -27.03 -14.96
C GLY A 126 -4.07 -28.45 -14.80
N ALA A 127 -4.23 -29.07 -13.66
CA ALA A 127 -3.68 -30.38 -13.39
C ALA A 127 -4.66 -31.28 -12.60
N GLU A 128 -5.93 -31.28 -13.05
CA GLU A 128 -7.00 -32.10 -12.44
C GLU A 128 -6.72 -33.61 -12.46
N ASP A 129 -5.88 -34.06 -13.37
CA ASP A 129 -5.46 -35.47 -13.50
C ASP A 129 -4.43 -35.89 -12.44
N VAL A 130 -3.84 -34.93 -11.69
CA VAL A 130 -2.84 -35.23 -10.68
C VAL A 130 -3.48 -35.27 -9.30
N PHE A 131 -3.50 -36.43 -8.66
CA PHE A 131 -4.13 -36.67 -7.36
C PHE A 131 -3.83 -35.59 -6.29
N TRP A 132 -2.56 -35.20 -6.15
CA TRP A 132 -2.15 -34.18 -5.18
C TRP A 132 -2.71 -32.78 -5.48
N LEU A 133 -2.83 -32.42 -6.76
CA LEU A 133 -3.36 -31.11 -7.15
C LEU A 133 -4.88 -31.06 -7.00
N LYS A 134 -5.58 -32.19 -7.21
CA LYS A 134 -6.99 -32.32 -6.89
C LYS A 134 -7.24 -32.14 -5.38
N PHE A 135 -6.45 -32.79 -4.53
CA PHE A 135 -6.55 -32.60 -3.09
C PHE A 135 -6.32 -31.14 -2.66
N LEU A 136 -5.34 -30.46 -3.25
CA LEU A 136 -5.09 -29.03 -2.99
C LEU A 136 -6.24 -28.16 -3.47
N LYS A 137 -6.90 -28.51 -4.58
CA LYS A 137 -8.10 -27.81 -5.10
C LYS A 137 -9.26 -27.92 -4.15
N ASP A 138 -9.55 -29.13 -3.68
CA ASP A 138 -10.66 -29.40 -2.74
C ASP A 138 -10.44 -28.70 -1.39
N HIS A 139 -9.19 -28.33 -1.06
CA HIS A 139 -8.81 -27.68 0.19
C HIS A 139 -8.07 -26.37 -0.03
N ILE A 140 -8.41 -25.62 -1.07
CA ILE A 140 -7.66 -24.43 -1.51
C ILE A 140 -7.54 -23.35 -0.41
N ALA A 141 -8.58 -23.16 0.42
CA ALA A 141 -8.55 -22.23 1.55
C ALA A 141 -7.46 -22.62 2.56
N PHE A 142 -7.38 -23.88 2.96
CA PHE A 142 -6.37 -24.38 3.89
C PHE A 142 -4.96 -24.34 3.28
N THR A 143 -4.85 -24.65 2.00
CA THR A 143 -3.58 -24.53 1.26
C THR A 143 -3.10 -23.08 1.23
N THR A 144 -4.01 -22.13 0.98
CA THR A 144 -3.70 -20.70 1.01
C THR A 144 -3.27 -20.26 2.41
N ILE A 145 -3.94 -20.72 3.46
CA ILE A 145 -3.54 -20.47 4.86
C ILE A 145 -2.10 -20.95 5.09
N GLY A 146 -1.77 -22.17 4.65
CA GLY A 146 -0.40 -22.69 4.75
C GLY A 146 0.63 -21.79 4.07
N VAL A 147 0.34 -21.31 2.86
CA VAL A 147 1.20 -20.38 2.13
C VAL A 147 1.35 -19.04 2.87
N LEU A 148 0.26 -18.47 3.39
CA LEU A 148 0.33 -17.21 4.16
C LEU A 148 1.13 -17.35 5.46
N LEU A 149 1.04 -18.50 6.13
CA LEU A 149 1.86 -18.81 7.30
C LEU A 149 3.36 -18.89 6.94
N VAL A 150 3.69 -19.50 5.81
CA VAL A 150 5.08 -19.51 5.29
C VAL A 150 5.56 -18.10 4.97
N LEU A 151 4.75 -17.28 4.30
CA LEU A 151 5.08 -15.87 4.04
C LEU A 151 5.25 -15.09 5.34
N GLY A 152 4.39 -15.31 6.34
CA GLY A 152 4.52 -14.72 7.66
C GLY A 152 5.83 -15.14 8.34
N PHE A 153 6.18 -16.41 8.26
CA PHE A 153 7.44 -16.93 8.80
C PHE A 153 8.67 -16.32 8.10
N THR A 154 8.65 -16.16 6.78
CA THR A 154 9.75 -15.47 6.07
C THR A 154 9.86 -14.00 6.48
N ASN A 155 8.74 -13.31 6.69
CA ASN A 155 8.71 -11.93 7.16
C ASN A 155 9.19 -11.76 8.62
N TRP A 156 9.20 -12.83 9.41
CA TRP A 156 9.77 -12.82 10.76
C TRP A 156 11.26 -12.41 10.78
N PHE A 157 11.99 -12.75 9.72
CA PHE A 157 13.42 -12.43 9.55
C PHE A 157 13.67 -11.05 8.93
N GLY A 158 12.62 -10.33 8.57
CA GLY A 158 12.66 -9.01 7.96
C GLY A 158 12.83 -8.99 6.44
N PRO A 159 12.44 -7.90 5.79
CA PRO A 159 12.46 -7.75 4.33
C PRO A 159 13.89 -7.55 3.82
N LYS A 160 14.51 -8.57 3.25
CA LYS A 160 15.92 -8.49 2.83
C LYS A 160 16.16 -7.91 1.41
N HIS A 161 15.20 -7.98 0.47
CA HIS A 161 15.46 -7.62 -0.95
C HIS A 161 14.19 -7.25 -1.75
N SER A 162 13.23 -6.54 -1.17
CA SER A 162 11.91 -6.33 -1.79
C SER A 162 11.93 -5.65 -3.16
N GLY A 163 12.75 -4.63 -3.37
CA GLY A 163 12.73 -3.86 -4.62
C GLY A 163 13.32 -4.59 -5.84
N SER A 164 14.39 -5.37 -5.66
CA SER A 164 14.98 -6.16 -6.76
C SER A 164 14.14 -7.38 -7.10
N LEU A 165 13.53 -8.02 -6.10
CA LEU A 165 12.61 -9.13 -6.30
C LEU A 165 11.36 -8.67 -7.05
N ALA A 166 10.82 -7.49 -6.73
CA ALA A 166 9.69 -6.93 -7.44
C ALA A 166 9.95 -6.75 -8.94
N VAL A 167 11.15 -6.25 -9.32
CA VAL A 167 11.55 -6.15 -10.73
C VAL A 167 11.66 -7.54 -11.38
N ALA A 168 12.25 -8.51 -10.67
CA ALA A 168 12.42 -9.87 -11.17
C ALA A 168 11.08 -10.59 -11.42
N LEU A 169 10.00 -10.19 -10.73
CA LEU A 169 8.67 -10.75 -10.91
C LEU A 169 7.81 -9.94 -11.88
N ALA A 170 7.91 -8.62 -11.86
CA ALA A 170 7.12 -7.75 -12.72
C ALA A 170 7.49 -7.91 -14.21
N LEU A 171 8.79 -7.97 -14.53
CA LEU A 171 9.24 -8.03 -15.93
C LEU A 171 8.77 -9.30 -16.65
N PRO A 172 8.93 -10.54 -16.12
CA PRO A 172 8.35 -11.72 -16.74
C PRO A 172 6.85 -11.64 -16.91
N THR A 173 6.12 -11.03 -15.96
CA THR A 173 4.68 -10.89 -16.06
C THR A 173 4.27 -9.98 -17.21
N VAL A 174 4.92 -8.81 -17.37
CA VAL A 174 4.68 -7.92 -18.51
C VAL A 174 4.94 -8.64 -19.85
N ILE A 175 6.04 -9.41 -19.93
CA ILE A 175 6.37 -10.19 -21.13
C ILE A 175 5.30 -11.24 -21.43
N ILE A 176 4.86 -11.98 -20.41
CA ILE A 176 3.82 -13.02 -20.57
C ILE A 176 2.48 -12.41 -20.94
N VAL A 177 2.10 -11.28 -20.35
CA VAL A 177 0.87 -10.54 -20.71
C VAL A 177 0.94 -10.08 -22.17
N ALA A 178 2.06 -9.50 -22.60
CA ALA A 178 2.26 -9.10 -23.98
C ALA A 178 2.21 -10.30 -24.95
N ALA A 179 2.84 -11.44 -24.58
CA ALA A 179 2.78 -12.67 -25.36
C ALA A 179 1.36 -13.24 -25.45
N LEU A 180 0.61 -13.21 -24.33
CA LEU A 180 -0.77 -13.65 -24.28
C LEU A 180 -1.67 -12.79 -25.21
N ILE A 181 -1.50 -11.48 -25.16
CA ILE A 181 -2.18 -10.55 -26.08
C ILE A 181 -1.79 -10.89 -27.52
N ALA A 182 -0.50 -11.02 -27.84
CA ALA A 182 -0.02 -11.30 -29.19
C ALA A 182 -0.60 -12.60 -29.77
N VAL A 183 -0.68 -13.66 -28.97
CA VAL A 183 -1.26 -14.95 -29.40
C VAL A 183 -2.79 -14.86 -29.54
N SER A 184 -3.46 -13.97 -28.80
CA SER A 184 -4.91 -13.79 -28.89
C SER A 184 -5.34 -12.89 -30.06
N VAL A 185 -4.49 -11.96 -30.53
CA VAL A 185 -4.81 -10.98 -31.58
C VAL A 185 -5.43 -11.62 -32.85
N PRO A 186 -4.89 -12.74 -33.40
CA PRO A 186 -5.47 -13.34 -34.62
C PRO A 186 -6.91 -13.85 -34.47
N TYR A 187 -7.36 -14.04 -33.24
CA TYR A 187 -8.67 -14.61 -32.91
C TYR A 187 -9.66 -13.58 -32.36
N LEU A 188 -9.26 -12.32 -32.25
CA LEU A 188 -10.14 -11.26 -31.75
C LEU A 188 -11.34 -11.09 -32.70
N THR A 189 -12.53 -11.18 -32.13
CA THR A 189 -13.79 -11.04 -32.88
C THR A 189 -14.85 -10.35 -32.04
N SER A 190 -15.75 -9.64 -32.69
CA SER A 190 -16.94 -9.05 -32.06
C SER A 190 -18.19 -9.93 -32.19
N HIS A 191 -18.09 -11.06 -32.90
CA HIS A 191 -19.24 -11.91 -33.24
C HIS A 191 -19.98 -12.47 -32.00
N PHE A 192 -19.26 -12.74 -30.92
CA PHE A 192 -19.84 -13.33 -29.72
C PHE A 192 -20.26 -12.29 -28.69
N LEU A 193 -20.02 -11.00 -28.95
CA LEU A 193 -20.47 -9.92 -28.08
C LEU A 193 -21.97 -9.82 -28.09
N GLU A 194 -22.59 -9.85 -26.92
CA GLU A 194 -24.03 -9.67 -26.79
C GLU A 194 -24.37 -8.22 -26.52
N PRO A 195 -25.34 -7.65 -27.27
CA PRO A 195 -25.88 -6.34 -26.95
C PRO A 195 -26.59 -6.39 -25.61
N ARG A 196 -26.50 -5.30 -24.86
CA ARG A 196 -27.14 -5.20 -23.55
C ARG A 196 -28.58 -4.72 -23.69
N HIS A 197 -29.46 -5.42 -22.99
CA HIS A 197 -30.87 -5.07 -22.83
C HIS A 197 -31.24 -4.79 -21.36
N GLU A 198 -30.24 -4.77 -20.46
CA GLU A 198 -30.45 -4.59 -19.04
C GLU A 198 -30.65 -3.11 -18.66
N SER A 199 -31.30 -2.89 -17.51
CA SER A 199 -31.49 -1.55 -16.95
C SER A 199 -30.16 -0.91 -16.51
N LEU A 200 -30.09 0.41 -16.53
CA LEU A 200 -28.89 1.15 -16.07
C LEU A 200 -28.53 0.82 -14.61
N SER A 201 -29.54 0.52 -13.77
CA SER A 201 -29.31 0.10 -12.39
C SER A 201 -28.59 -1.25 -12.30
N MET A 202 -28.94 -2.20 -13.15
CA MET A 202 -28.29 -3.51 -13.20
C MET A 202 -26.86 -3.40 -13.73
N LEU A 203 -26.66 -2.58 -14.77
CA LEU A 203 -25.34 -2.25 -15.30
C LEU A 203 -24.42 -1.66 -14.23
N TRP A 204 -24.96 -0.76 -13.41
CA TRP A 204 -24.24 -0.16 -12.30
C TRP A 204 -23.84 -1.19 -11.24
N VAL A 205 -24.75 -2.09 -10.85
CA VAL A 205 -24.47 -3.14 -9.86
C VAL A 205 -23.41 -4.12 -10.38
N GLN A 206 -23.49 -4.51 -11.66
CA GLN A 206 -22.49 -5.38 -12.28
C GLN A 206 -21.11 -4.69 -12.37
N PHE A 207 -21.07 -3.41 -12.76
CA PHE A 207 -19.85 -2.60 -12.75
C PHE A 207 -19.22 -2.55 -11.35
N VAL A 208 -20.03 -2.27 -10.33
CA VAL A 208 -19.58 -2.25 -8.94
C VAL A 208 -19.06 -3.62 -8.48
N GLY A 209 -19.66 -4.72 -8.97
CA GLY A 209 -19.23 -6.09 -8.67
C GLY A 209 -17.85 -6.46 -9.23
N VAL A 210 -17.34 -5.69 -10.21
CA VAL A 210 -16.05 -5.96 -10.89
C VAL A 210 -14.98 -4.93 -10.55
N ILE A 211 -15.23 -4.02 -9.60
CA ILE A 211 -14.39 -2.84 -9.34
C ILE A 211 -13.03 -3.15 -8.69
N LEU A 212 -12.71 -4.41 -8.46
CA LEU A 212 -11.44 -4.87 -7.89
C LEU A 212 -10.18 -4.40 -8.64
N ALA A 213 -10.31 -3.98 -9.91
CA ALA A 213 -9.21 -3.46 -10.70
C ALA A 213 -8.58 -2.17 -10.15
N LEU A 214 -9.25 -1.50 -9.20
CA LEU A 214 -8.74 -0.28 -8.58
C LEU A 214 -7.64 -0.52 -7.55
N SER A 215 -7.50 -1.74 -7.05
CA SER A 215 -6.51 -2.04 -6.01
C SER A 215 -5.08 -1.90 -6.49
N GLY A 216 -4.24 -1.47 -5.58
CA GLY A 216 -2.79 -1.40 -5.72
C GLY A 216 -2.28 -0.06 -6.22
N VAL A 217 -3.11 0.81 -6.80
CA VAL A 217 -2.67 2.13 -7.28
C VAL A 217 -2.22 3.04 -6.13
N GLU A 218 -2.83 2.90 -4.95
CA GLU A 218 -2.51 3.64 -3.74
C GLU A 218 -1.11 3.33 -3.19
N ALA A 219 -0.54 2.18 -3.55
CA ALA A 219 0.80 1.78 -3.12
C ALA A 219 1.87 2.82 -3.48
N ILE A 220 1.73 3.49 -4.65
CA ILE A 220 2.70 4.51 -5.07
C ILE A 220 2.76 5.69 -4.11
N ALA A 221 1.62 6.13 -3.56
CA ALA A 221 1.59 7.24 -2.62
C ALA A 221 2.30 6.90 -1.30
N ASN A 222 2.31 5.63 -0.90
CA ASN A 222 3.08 5.16 0.25
C ASN A 222 4.59 5.09 -0.04
N LEU A 223 4.98 4.92 -1.30
CA LEU A 223 6.38 4.83 -1.73
C LEU A 223 7.05 6.19 -1.90
N THR A 224 6.31 7.30 -2.06
CA THR A 224 6.89 8.64 -2.28
C THR A 224 7.91 9.03 -1.21
N GLY A 225 7.70 8.63 0.05
CA GLY A 225 8.61 8.92 1.16
C GLY A 225 9.98 8.23 1.10
N VAL A 226 10.17 7.24 0.22
CA VAL A 226 11.42 6.49 0.04
C VAL A 226 11.96 6.59 -1.40
N MET A 227 11.22 7.23 -2.31
CA MET A 227 11.66 7.50 -3.68
C MET A 227 12.77 8.54 -3.71
N LYS A 228 13.67 8.42 -4.69
CA LYS A 228 14.66 9.45 -4.98
C LYS A 228 13.95 10.75 -5.32
N LEU A 229 14.53 11.85 -4.86
CA LEU A 229 14.04 13.18 -5.18
C LEU A 229 14.25 13.50 -6.66
N ASP A 230 13.38 14.34 -7.19
CA ASP A 230 13.53 14.90 -8.54
C ASP A 230 14.85 15.69 -8.66
N ALA A 231 15.50 15.63 -9.80
CA ALA A 231 16.71 16.41 -10.08
C ALA A 231 16.42 17.91 -9.92
N GLY A 232 17.24 18.59 -9.12
CA GLY A 232 17.08 20.01 -8.80
C GLY A 232 16.10 20.31 -7.65
N SER A 233 15.63 19.28 -6.95
CA SER A 233 14.83 19.45 -5.75
C SER A 233 15.71 19.92 -4.59
N ALA A 234 15.27 20.96 -3.88
CA ALA A 234 15.95 21.46 -2.70
C ALA A 234 15.53 20.65 -1.45
N PRO A 235 16.42 20.48 -0.46
CA PRO A 235 16.11 19.73 0.76
C PRO A 235 14.94 20.32 1.57
N ASP A 236 14.75 21.62 1.52
CA ASP A 236 13.66 22.37 2.17
C ASP A 236 12.31 22.25 1.41
N ARG A 237 12.36 21.87 0.13
CA ARG A 237 11.19 21.63 -0.73
C ARG A 237 11.35 20.35 -1.53
N PRO A 238 11.25 19.19 -0.86
CA PRO A 238 11.40 17.89 -1.52
C PRO A 238 10.32 17.70 -2.59
N SER A 239 10.70 17.21 -3.77
CA SER A 239 9.77 16.84 -4.84
C SER A 239 10.11 15.45 -5.36
N VAL A 240 9.06 14.66 -5.60
CA VAL A 240 9.12 13.34 -6.26
C VAL A 240 8.13 13.26 -7.43
N ALA A 241 7.61 14.41 -7.87
CA ALA A 241 6.54 14.49 -8.85
C ALA A 241 6.91 13.85 -10.20
N ARG A 242 8.15 14.08 -10.68
CA ARG A 242 8.64 13.51 -11.94
C ARG A 242 8.96 12.03 -11.80
N GLU A 243 9.62 11.63 -10.72
CA GLU A 243 10.00 10.23 -10.49
C GLU A 243 8.75 9.35 -10.25
N SER A 244 7.75 9.83 -9.52
CA SER A 244 6.48 9.11 -9.34
C SER A 244 5.68 9.03 -10.64
N LEU A 245 5.64 10.09 -11.45
CA LEU A 245 4.96 10.07 -12.75
C LEU A 245 5.62 9.06 -13.71
N LYS A 246 6.96 8.99 -13.75
CA LYS A 246 7.69 7.97 -14.53
C LYS A 246 7.37 6.55 -14.08
N ALA A 247 7.09 6.35 -12.79
CA ALA A 247 6.71 5.04 -12.26
C ALA A 247 5.25 4.69 -12.56
N ILE A 248 4.33 5.64 -12.36
CA ILE A 248 2.88 5.41 -12.53
C ILE A 248 2.51 5.21 -14.00
N THR A 249 3.03 6.05 -14.92
CA THR A 249 2.56 6.10 -16.31
C THR A 249 2.67 4.77 -17.04
N PRO A 250 3.83 4.07 -17.08
CA PRO A 250 3.94 2.80 -17.79
C PRO A 250 3.07 1.71 -17.17
N VAL A 251 2.94 1.69 -15.84
CA VAL A 251 2.10 0.72 -15.14
C VAL A 251 0.63 0.98 -15.44
N ALA A 252 0.17 2.23 -15.37
CA ALA A 252 -1.21 2.60 -15.68
C ALA A 252 -1.59 2.23 -17.12
N ILE A 253 -0.73 2.54 -18.09
CA ILE A 253 -0.96 2.21 -19.50
C ILE A 253 -1.06 0.69 -19.67
N GLU A 254 -0.10 -0.06 -19.10
CA GLU A 254 -0.13 -1.52 -19.20
C GLU A 254 -1.39 -2.10 -18.55
N VAL A 255 -1.72 -1.71 -17.32
CA VAL A 255 -2.89 -2.23 -16.60
C VAL A 255 -4.17 -1.93 -17.36
N VAL A 256 -4.38 -0.70 -17.81
CA VAL A 256 -5.61 -0.30 -18.51
C VAL A 256 -5.72 -0.98 -19.88
N VAL A 257 -4.66 -0.89 -20.71
CA VAL A 257 -4.69 -1.41 -22.07
C VAL A 257 -4.71 -2.94 -22.09
N ALA A 258 -3.87 -3.58 -21.26
CA ALA A 258 -3.83 -5.03 -21.21
C ALA A 258 -5.14 -5.61 -20.67
N THR A 259 -5.75 -5.02 -19.63
CA THR A 259 -7.04 -5.48 -19.10
C THR A 259 -8.14 -5.36 -20.15
N ALA A 260 -8.20 -4.25 -20.90
CA ALA A 260 -9.17 -4.06 -21.97
C ALA A 260 -9.01 -5.08 -23.11
N LEU A 261 -7.76 -5.28 -23.58
CA LEU A 261 -7.47 -6.23 -24.67
C LEU A 261 -7.70 -7.68 -24.23
N LEU A 262 -7.26 -8.06 -23.04
CA LEU A 262 -7.48 -9.40 -22.51
C LEU A 262 -8.96 -9.66 -22.21
N GLY A 263 -9.71 -8.66 -21.78
CA GLY A 263 -11.16 -8.76 -21.65
C GLY A 263 -11.85 -9.01 -22.97
N TRP A 264 -11.43 -8.33 -24.05
CA TRP A 264 -11.93 -8.61 -25.40
C TRP A 264 -11.49 -10.00 -25.87
N ALA A 265 -10.25 -10.39 -25.64
CA ALA A 265 -9.75 -11.72 -25.99
C ALA A 265 -10.54 -12.84 -25.28
N MET A 266 -10.87 -12.66 -23.98
CA MET A 266 -11.72 -13.61 -23.26
C MET A 266 -13.08 -13.82 -23.97
N LEU A 267 -13.73 -12.75 -24.42
CA LEU A 267 -14.99 -12.82 -25.13
C LEU A 267 -14.87 -13.37 -26.55
N SER A 268 -13.65 -13.47 -27.07
CA SER A 268 -13.35 -14.09 -28.37
C SER A 268 -13.00 -15.59 -28.24
N LEU A 269 -12.88 -16.13 -27.03
CA LEU A 269 -12.58 -17.55 -26.79
C LEU A 269 -13.54 -18.53 -27.49
N PRO A 270 -14.85 -18.27 -27.64
CA PRO A 270 -15.73 -19.20 -28.33
C PRO A 270 -15.24 -19.60 -29.72
N ALA A 271 -14.65 -18.67 -30.48
CA ALA A 271 -14.10 -18.96 -31.82
C ALA A 271 -12.96 -20.00 -31.79
N VAL A 272 -12.29 -20.14 -30.65
CA VAL A 272 -11.17 -21.07 -30.48
C VAL A 272 -11.61 -22.36 -29.81
N LEU A 273 -12.53 -22.29 -28.85
CA LEU A 273 -12.99 -23.44 -28.06
C LEU A 273 -13.73 -24.48 -28.92
N GLU A 274 -14.41 -24.05 -29.96
CA GLU A 274 -15.01 -24.94 -30.97
C GLU A 274 -13.92 -25.85 -31.59
N LYS A 275 -12.80 -25.26 -31.98
CA LYS A 275 -11.69 -26.00 -32.63
C LYS A 275 -10.82 -26.81 -31.62
N THR A 276 -10.62 -26.31 -30.40
CA THR A 276 -9.69 -26.93 -29.45
C THR A 276 -10.34 -27.96 -28.53
N LEU A 277 -11.62 -27.76 -28.18
CA LEU A 277 -12.35 -28.62 -27.24
C LEU A 277 -13.60 -29.26 -27.87
N GLY A 278 -13.96 -28.92 -29.12
CA GLY A 278 -15.15 -29.44 -29.80
C GLY A 278 -16.47 -28.93 -29.24
N LEU A 279 -16.44 -27.77 -28.53
CA LEU A 279 -17.64 -27.18 -27.94
C LEU A 279 -18.39 -26.37 -28.99
N SER A 280 -19.63 -26.76 -29.29
CA SER A 280 -20.42 -26.14 -30.35
C SER A 280 -21.55 -25.24 -29.83
N THR A 281 -21.98 -25.42 -28.58
CA THR A 281 -23.07 -24.64 -28.02
C THR A 281 -22.53 -23.50 -27.11
N LYS A 282 -23.18 -22.35 -27.20
CA LYS A 282 -22.83 -21.17 -26.39
C LYS A 282 -22.98 -21.43 -24.90
N SER A 283 -23.94 -22.28 -24.51
CA SER A 283 -24.15 -22.67 -23.10
C SER A 283 -23.03 -23.52 -22.55
N GLU A 284 -22.49 -24.47 -23.32
CA GLU A 284 -21.34 -25.28 -22.92
C GLU A 284 -20.09 -24.40 -22.74
N ILE A 285 -19.85 -23.52 -23.71
CA ILE A 285 -18.74 -22.56 -23.64
C ILE A 285 -18.87 -21.66 -22.41
N ALA A 286 -20.06 -21.11 -22.15
CA ALA A 286 -20.29 -20.29 -20.95
C ALA A 286 -20.03 -21.07 -19.67
N ALA A 287 -20.47 -22.33 -19.58
CA ALA A 287 -20.21 -23.18 -18.41
C ALA A 287 -18.70 -23.42 -18.18
N VAL A 288 -17.94 -23.67 -19.25
CA VAL A 288 -16.48 -23.81 -19.15
C VAL A 288 -15.83 -22.51 -18.69
N LEU A 289 -16.20 -21.36 -19.24
CA LEU A 289 -15.64 -20.07 -18.84
C LEU A 289 -15.99 -19.73 -17.38
N LEU A 290 -17.20 -20.04 -16.93
CA LEU A 290 -17.60 -19.89 -15.52
C LEU A 290 -16.78 -20.79 -14.60
N ASN A 291 -16.48 -22.03 -14.98
CA ASN A 291 -15.65 -22.92 -14.19
C ASN A 291 -14.16 -22.51 -14.17
N ARG A 292 -13.71 -21.74 -15.15
CA ARG A 292 -12.31 -21.29 -15.30
C ARG A 292 -12.14 -19.81 -14.96
N HIS A 293 -13.10 -19.18 -14.29
CA HIS A 293 -13.04 -17.75 -13.97
C HIS A 293 -11.90 -17.38 -13.02
N GLU A 294 -11.46 -18.30 -12.15
CA GLU A 294 -10.36 -18.06 -11.20
C GLU A 294 -8.97 -18.10 -11.85
N ASP A 295 -8.80 -18.82 -12.96
CA ASP A 295 -7.54 -18.95 -13.71
C ASP A 295 -7.69 -18.54 -15.18
N MET A 296 -8.58 -17.61 -15.46
CA MET A 296 -9.00 -17.21 -16.82
C MET A 296 -7.80 -16.92 -17.74
N LEU A 297 -6.80 -16.16 -17.32
CA LEU A 297 -5.65 -15.82 -18.18
C LEU A 297 -4.80 -17.05 -18.56
N ARG A 298 -4.66 -18.00 -17.65
CA ARG A 298 -3.99 -19.27 -17.94
C ARG A 298 -4.77 -20.04 -18.98
N PHE A 299 -6.08 -20.19 -18.78
CA PHE A 299 -6.96 -20.88 -19.70
C PHE A 299 -6.95 -20.24 -21.10
N MET A 300 -7.03 -18.90 -21.16
CA MET A 300 -6.89 -18.15 -22.41
C MET A 300 -5.56 -18.45 -23.10
N GLY A 301 -4.44 -18.37 -22.35
CA GLY A 301 -3.11 -18.66 -22.88
C GLY A 301 -3.00 -20.06 -23.46
N GLU A 302 -3.50 -21.04 -22.73
CA GLU A 302 -3.51 -22.43 -23.17
C GLU A 302 -4.32 -22.61 -24.47
N GLN A 303 -5.54 -22.09 -24.55
CA GLN A 303 -6.43 -22.29 -25.69
C GLN A 303 -5.97 -21.53 -26.93
N PHE A 304 -5.56 -20.25 -26.81
CA PHE A 304 -5.07 -19.49 -27.96
C PHE A 304 -3.73 -20.04 -28.48
N ALA A 305 -2.79 -20.42 -27.60
CA ALA A 305 -1.56 -21.01 -28.03
C ALA A 305 -1.76 -22.42 -28.65
N ARG A 306 -2.71 -23.20 -28.11
CA ARG A 306 -3.10 -24.50 -28.68
C ARG A 306 -3.67 -24.35 -30.08
N ALA A 307 -4.49 -23.36 -30.32
CA ALA A 307 -5.09 -23.09 -31.62
C ALA A 307 -4.05 -22.62 -32.66
N SER A 308 -3.01 -21.88 -32.22
CA SER A 308 -1.97 -21.35 -33.09
C SER A 308 -0.82 -22.33 -33.36
N PHE A 309 -0.37 -23.07 -32.34
CA PHE A 309 0.89 -23.82 -32.35
C PHE A 309 0.74 -25.31 -31.96
N GLY A 310 -0.48 -25.75 -31.66
CA GLY A 310 -0.79 -27.14 -31.31
C GLY A 310 -0.79 -27.42 -29.80
N LEU A 311 -1.20 -28.66 -29.45
CA LEU A 311 -1.50 -29.08 -28.08
C LEU A 311 -0.35 -28.86 -27.09
N TRP A 312 0.84 -29.33 -27.45
CA TRP A 312 2.02 -29.25 -26.60
C TRP A 312 2.39 -27.81 -26.24
N PHE A 313 2.36 -26.94 -27.23
CA PHE A 313 2.70 -25.54 -27.03
C PHE A 313 1.63 -24.83 -26.19
N GLY A 314 0.35 -25.16 -26.39
CA GLY A 314 -0.74 -24.66 -25.58
C GLY A 314 -0.60 -25.02 -24.12
N GLN A 315 -0.36 -26.29 -23.82
CA GLN A 315 -0.15 -26.75 -22.44
C GLN A 315 1.09 -26.10 -21.79
N ALA A 316 2.22 -26.06 -22.49
CA ALA A 316 3.44 -25.43 -21.99
C ALA A 316 3.23 -23.94 -21.69
N PHE A 317 2.59 -23.19 -22.60
CA PHE A 317 2.31 -21.79 -22.43
C PHE A 317 1.32 -21.53 -21.27
N GLY A 318 0.28 -22.36 -21.12
CA GLY A 318 -0.64 -22.32 -19.99
C GLY A 318 0.10 -22.51 -18.65
N TRP A 319 1.04 -23.45 -18.56
CA TRP A 319 1.85 -23.64 -17.36
C TRP A 319 2.76 -22.45 -17.07
N ILE A 320 3.40 -21.86 -18.08
CA ILE A 320 4.24 -20.67 -17.92
C ILE A 320 3.40 -19.51 -17.39
N VAL A 321 2.22 -19.25 -17.99
CA VAL A 321 1.28 -18.23 -17.51
C VAL A 321 0.90 -18.51 -16.05
N GLY A 322 0.53 -19.74 -15.73
CA GLY A 322 0.14 -20.14 -14.36
C GLY A 322 1.24 -19.88 -13.34
N ILE A 323 2.47 -20.30 -13.61
CA ILE A 323 3.61 -20.11 -12.70
C ILE A 323 3.95 -18.62 -12.53
N VAL A 324 3.98 -17.85 -13.62
CA VAL A 324 4.31 -16.41 -13.56
C VAL A 324 3.26 -15.65 -12.74
N PHE A 325 1.96 -15.95 -12.94
CA PHE A 325 0.91 -15.32 -12.15
C PHE A 325 0.88 -15.82 -10.70
N LEU A 326 1.19 -17.09 -10.42
CA LEU A 326 1.38 -17.58 -9.06
C LEU A 326 2.44 -16.73 -8.32
N LEU A 327 3.62 -16.59 -8.92
CA LEU A 327 4.72 -15.87 -8.30
C LEU A 327 4.40 -14.39 -8.09
N LEU A 328 3.75 -13.74 -9.06
CA LEU A 328 3.32 -12.36 -8.96
C LEU A 328 2.29 -12.19 -7.82
N LEU A 329 1.27 -13.04 -7.78
CA LEU A 329 0.20 -13.00 -6.79
C LEU A 329 0.70 -13.31 -5.37
N LEU A 330 1.64 -14.24 -5.22
CA LEU A 330 2.31 -14.48 -3.93
C LEU A 330 3.17 -13.28 -3.50
N SER A 331 3.80 -12.60 -4.46
CA SER A 331 4.50 -11.34 -4.16
C SER A 331 3.53 -10.25 -3.70
N ALA A 332 2.35 -10.13 -4.31
CA ALA A 332 1.31 -9.20 -3.88
C ALA A 332 0.82 -9.52 -2.46
N ALA A 333 0.55 -10.79 -2.15
CA ALA A 333 0.18 -11.23 -0.82
C ALA A 333 1.26 -10.87 0.23
N ASN A 334 2.53 -11.11 -0.11
CA ASN A 334 3.66 -10.74 0.74
C ASN A 334 3.75 -9.21 0.94
N THR A 335 3.57 -8.43 -0.13
CA THR A 335 3.59 -6.96 -0.07
C THR A 335 2.46 -6.43 0.81
N ALA A 336 1.26 -6.99 0.73
CA ALA A 336 0.13 -6.64 1.58
C ALA A 336 0.44 -6.91 3.06
N ILE A 337 1.02 -8.07 3.41
CA ILE A 337 1.45 -8.39 4.78
C ILE A 337 2.47 -7.36 5.28
N VAL A 338 3.50 -7.04 4.49
CA VAL A 338 4.54 -6.08 4.85
C VAL A 338 3.97 -4.67 5.02
N ALA A 339 3.08 -4.24 4.12
CA ALA A 339 2.41 -2.94 4.20
C ALA A 339 1.55 -2.82 5.47
N MET A 340 0.82 -3.88 5.83
CA MET A 340 -0.01 -3.93 7.04
C MET A 340 0.83 -3.84 8.32
N ILE A 341 1.95 -4.58 8.39
CA ILE A 341 2.92 -4.47 9.50
C ILE A 341 3.32 -3.00 9.67
N GLY A 342 3.61 -2.29 8.55
CA GLY A 342 4.02 -0.93 8.54
C GLY A 342 3.01 0.07 9.01
N LEU A 343 1.85 -0.11 8.54
CA LEU A 343 0.75 0.77 8.88
C LEU A 343 0.41 0.65 10.37
N LEU A 344 0.34 -0.57 10.89
CA LEU A 344 0.11 -0.84 12.32
C LEU A 344 1.23 -0.28 13.20
N TYR A 345 2.48 -0.43 12.78
CA TYR A 345 3.62 0.13 13.50
C TYR A 345 3.60 1.66 13.49
N MET A 346 3.33 2.27 12.33
CA MET A 346 3.28 3.73 12.17
C MET A 346 2.15 4.34 13.01
N THR A 347 0.96 3.76 12.99
CA THR A 347 -0.17 4.23 13.81
C THR A 347 0.10 4.09 15.32
N ALA A 348 0.81 3.05 15.74
CA ALA A 348 1.25 2.90 17.11
C ALA A 348 2.32 3.91 17.50
N ARG A 349 3.25 4.22 16.58
CA ARG A 349 4.26 5.27 16.79
C ARG A 349 3.63 6.63 17.01
N ASP A 350 2.58 6.93 16.26
CA ASP A 350 1.83 8.18 16.37
C ASP A 350 0.91 8.23 17.60
N GLY A 351 0.89 7.16 18.43
CA GLY A 351 0.10 7.08 19.66
C GLY A 351 -1.38 6.74 19.44
N GLU A 352 -1.77 6.36 18.23
CA GLU A 352 -3.16 6.03 17.88
C GLU A 352 -3.48 4.53 18.16
N MET A 353 -2.46 3.66 18.24
CA MET A 353 -2.58 2.23 18.51
C MET A 353 -1.75 1.82 19.74
N PRO A 354 -2.02 0.63 20.34
CA PRO A 354 -1.34 0.19 21.54
C PRO A 354 0.19 0.24 21.45
N PRO A 355 0.89 0.69 22.51
CA PRO A 355 2.35 0.82 22.50
C PRO A 355 3.08 -0.52 22.32
N HIS A 356 2.42 -1.65 22.60
CA HIS A 356 2.95 -2.99 22.35
C HIS A 356 3.26 -3.24 20.88
N PHE A 357 2.55 -2.58 19.95
CA PHE A 357 2.78 -2.71 18.50
C PHE A 357 4.14 -2.13 18.07
N LYS A 358 4.82 -1.36 18.92
CA LYS A 358 6.19 -0.87 18.69
C LYS A 358 7.26 -1.89 19.03
N ARG A 359 6.91 -2.99 19.75
CA ARG A 359 7.90 -3.99 20.17
C ARG A 359 8.41 -4.76 18.96
N LEU A 360 9.72 -4.72 18.78
CA LEU A 360 10.41 -5.44 17.72
C LEU A 360 10.85 -6.82 18.23
N ASN A 361 10.86 -7.79 17.31
CA ASN A 361 11.51 -9.07 17.56
C ASN A 361 13.04 -8.93 17.43
N ARG A 362 13.78 -10.02 17.69
CA ARG A 362 15.27 -10.03 17.59
C ARG A 362 15.82 -9.72 16.18
N HIS A 363 14.96 -9.72 15.15
CA HIS A 363 15.31 -9.42 13.77
C HIS A 363 14.88 -8.00 13.34
N GLY A 364 14.35 -7.19 14.28
CA GLY A 364 13.93 -5.82 14.02
C GLY A 364 12.54 -5.69 13.37
N VAL A 365 11.73 -6.74 13.37
CA VAL A 365 10.36 -6.71 12.83
C VAL A 365 9.36 -6.50 13.97
N PRO A 366 8.34 -5.61 13.80
CA PRO A 366 7.28 -5.42 14.77
C PRO A 366 6.48 -6.72 14.99
N PHE A 367 6.60 -7.29 16.20
CA PHE A 367 6.08 -8.63 16.50
C PHE A 367 4.56 -8.73 16.44
N TYR A 368 3.84 -7.86 17.17
CA TYR A 368 2.38 -7.89 17.20
C TYR A 368 1.75 -7.50 15.86
N PRO A 369 2.24 -6.45 15.15
CA PRO A 369 1.81 -6.17 13.80
C PRO A 369 1.98 -7.34 12.84
N LEU A 370 3.09 -8.08 12.92
CA LEU A 370 3.29 -9.28 12.10
C LEU A 370 2.23 -10.36 12.37
N LEU A 371 1.95 -10.63 13.66
CA LEU A 371 0.91 -11.60 14.01
C LEU A 371 -0.48 -11.20 13.49
N ILE A 372 -0.82 -9.91 13.56
CA ILE A 372 -2.08 -9.39 13.04
C ILE A 372 -2.11 -9.48 11.52
N ALA A 373 -1.02 -9.08 10.85
CA ALA A 373 -0.92 -9.07 9.39
C ALA A 373 -1.02 -10.46 8.75
N VAL A 374 -0.68 -11.51 9.48
CA VAL A 374 -0.87 -12.89 9.04
C VAL A 374 -2.19 -13.46 9.56
N GLY A 375 -2.56 -13.15 10.80
CA GLY A 375 -3.75 -13.71 11.44
C GLY A 375 -5.07 -13.22 10.82
N LEU A 376 -5.17 -11.94 10.46
CA LEU A 376 -6.39 -11.41 9.85
C LEU A 376 -6.72 -12.07 8.49
N PRO A 377 -5.79 -12.20 7.52
CA PRO A 377 -6.05 -12.94 6.29
C PRO A 377 -6.42 -14.41 6.53
N VAL A 378 -5.81 -15.06 7.53
CA VAL A 378 -6.17 -16.44 7.91
C VAL A 378 -7.61 -16.50 8.41
N ILE A 379 -8.04 -15.57 9.26
CA ILE A 379 -9.44 -15.51 9.74
C ILE A 379 -10.40 -15.32 8.55
N VAL A 380 -10.07 -14.44 7.63
CA VAL A 380 -10.87 -14.20 6.42
C VAL A 380 -10.99 -15.49 5.59
N LEU A 381 -9.90 -16.23 5.39
CA LEU A 381 -9.92 -17.49 4.63
C LEU A 381 -10.72 -18.61 5.32
N ILE A 382 -10.76 -18.63 6.65
CA ILE A 382 -11.58 -19.59 7.42
C ILE A 382 -13.07 -19.26 7.25
N THR A 383 -13.43 -17.98 7.17
CA THR A 383 -14.82 -17.53 7.07
C THR A 383 -15.33 -17.46 5.63
N ALA A 384 -14.45 -17.25 4.66
CA ALA A 384 -14.82 -17.16 3.26
C ALA A 384 -15.09 -18.55 2.67
N THR A 385 -16.29 -18.74 2.11
CA THR A 385 -16.72 -20.01 1.55
C THR A 385 -16.27 -20.25 0.12
N ASN A 386 -15.96 -19.17 -0.63
CA ASN A 386 -15.58 -19.23 -2.03
C ASN A 386 -14.84 -17.95 -2.47
N PHE A 387 -14.27 -18.01 -3.68
CA PHE A 387 -13.54 -16.90 -4.30
C PHE A 387 -14.38 -15.61 -4.44
N GLN A 388 -15.67 -15.74 -4.80
CA GLN A 388 -16.55 -14.58 -4.99
C GLN A 388 -16.82 -13.84 -3.67
N SER A 389 -16.91 -14.58 -2.55
CA SER A 389 -17.03 -13.98 -1.21
C SER A 389 -15.79 -13.17 -0.88
N LEU A 390 -14.57 -13.72 -1.12
CA LEU A 390 -13.32 -12.97 -0.95
C LEU A 390 -13.27 -11.72 -1.83
N ALA A 391 -13.64 -11.85 -3.11
CA ALA A 391 -13.70 -10.73 -4.02
C ALA A 391 -14.68 -9.64 -3.56
N GLY A 392 -15.80 -10.04 -2.98
CA GLY A 392 -16.78 -9.12 -2.38
C GLY A 392 -16.24 -8.36 -1.18
N LEU A 393 -15.55 -9.06 -0.25
CA LEU A 393 -14.89 -8.44 0.91
C LEU A 393 -13.81 -7.44 0.48
N TYR A 394 -13.09 -7.75 -0.58
CA TYR A 394 -12.02 -6.92 -1.11
C TYR A 394 -12.51 -5.57 -1.61
N ALA A 395 -13.58 -5.56 -2.41
CA ALA A 395 -14.07 -4.37 -3.07
C ALA A 395 -14.35 -3.21 -2.09
N ILE A 396 -14.97 -3.48 -0.94
CA ILE A 396 -15.35 -2.43 0.03
C ILE A 396 -14.12 -1.86 0.77
N GLY A 397 -13.09 -2.67 1.03
CA GLY A 397 -11.84 -2.22 1.64
C GLY A 397 -11.07 -1.24 0.74
N VAL A 398 -10.83 -1.65 -0.51
CA VAL A 398 -10.10 -0.87 -1.53
C VAL A 398 -10.81 0.45 -1.82
N VAL A 399 -12.09 0.38 -2.21
CA VAL A 399 -12.86 1.56 -2.58
C VAL A 399 -12.96 2.53 -1.40
N GLY A 400 -13.19 2.02 -0.18
CA GLY A 400 -13.29 2.83 1.03
C GLY A 400 -11.99 3.59 1.34
N ALA A 401 -10.83 2.93 1.26
CA ALA A 401 -9.53 3.56 1.49
C ALA A 401 -9.25 4.67 0.45
N ILE A 402 -9.49 4.39 -0.84
CA ILE A 402 -9.29 5.38 -1.92
C ILE A 402 -10.29 6.54 -1.77
N THR A 403 -11.55 6.24 -1.44
CA THR A 403 -12.60 7.27 -1.22
C THR A 403 -12.22 8.22 -0.08
N VAL A 404 -11.76 7.70 1.06
CA VAL A 404 -11.29 8.54 2.17
C VAL A 404 -10.09 9.38 1.77
N ASN A 405 -9.14 8.83 1.00
CA ASN A 405 -7.98 9.57 0.51
C ASN A 405 -8.38 10.73 -0.40
N LEU A 406 -9.18 10.46 -1.43
CA LEU A 406 -9.62 11.47 -2.39
C LEU A 406 -10.57 12.49 -1.75
N GLY A 407 -11.47 12.06 -0.87
CA GLY A 407 -12.31 12.95 -0.08
C GLY A 407 -11.47 13.88 0.80
N SER A 408 -10.45 13.32 1.47
CA SER A 408 -9.51 14.12 2.25
C SER A 408 -8.78 15.17 1.39
N CYS A 409 -8.35 14.83 0.18
CA CYS A 409 -7.72 15.79 -0.74
C CYS A 409 -8.72 16.83 -1.26
N THR A 410 -9.94 16.43 -1.61
CA THR A 410 -10.99 17.33 -2.13
C THR A 410 -11.34 18.44 -1.14
N PHE A 411 -11.58 18.07 0.12
CA PHE A 411 -12.03 19.00 1.15
C PHE A 411 -10.89 19.67 1.93
N ASN A 412 -9.64 19.33 1.62
CA ASN A 412 -8.48 19.93 2.28
C ASN A 412 -8.29 21.39 1.86
N ARG A 413 -8.29 22.30 2.88
CA ARG A 413 -8.05 23.73 2.67
C ARG A 413 -6.64 24.17 3.04
N THR A 414 -5.86 23.30 3.70
CA THR A 414 -4.51 23.65 4.19
C THR A 414 -3.45 23.41 3.14
N ILE A 415 -3.66 22.44 2.24
CA ILE A 415 -2.77 22.14 1.13
C ILE A 415 -3.21 22.95 -0.09
N GLY A 416 -2.27 23.62 -0.72
CA GLY A 416 -2.49 24.51 -1.87
C GLY A 416 -2.81 23.78 -3.19
N PHE A 417 -3.78 22.84 -3.16
CA PHE A 417 -4.27 22.19 -4.39
C PHE A 417 -4.86 23.22 -5.35
N THR A 418 -4.59 23.04 -6.65
CA THR A 418 -5.23 23.84 -7.69
C THR A 418 -6.74 23.52 -7.75
N TRP A 419 -7.54 24.41 -8.33
CA TRP A 419 -8.97 24.15 -8.46
C TRP A 419 -9.25 22.97 -9.41
N TYR A 420 -8.43 22.78 -10.44
CA TYR A 420 -8.52 21.62 -11.33
C TYR A 420 -8.27 20.30 -10.59
N ASP A 421 -7.24 20.27 -9.73
CA ASP A 421 -6.94 19.09 -8.91
C ASP A 421 -8.12 18.75 -7.99
N ARG A 422 -8.73 19.77 -7.38
CA ARG A 422 -9.91 19.57 -6.50
C ARG A 422 -11.13 19.07 -7.24
N VAL A 423 -11.37 19.56 -8.47
CA VAL A 423 -12.47 19.08 -9.31
C VAL A 423 -12.22 17.63 -9.71
N LEU A 424 -10.99 17.28 -10.08
CA LEU A 424 -10.59 15.92 -10.41
C LEU A 424 -10.80 14.97 -9.23
N PHE A 425 -10.29 15.33 -8.05
CA PHE A 425 -10.49 14.56 -6.81
C PHE A 425 -11.96 14.45 -6.45
N GLY A 426 -12.73 15.54 -6.52
CA GLY A 426 -14.15 15.60 -6.18
C GLY A 426 -15.01 14.74 -7.10
N LEU A 427 -14.76 14.76 -8.40
CA LEU A 427 -15.45 13.91 -9.37
C LEU A 427 -15.20 12.44 -9.06
N THR A 428 -13.92 12.05 -8.91
CA THR A 428 -13.56 10.67 -8.63
C THR A 428 -14.07 10.22 -7.27
N PHE A 429 -13.97 11.08 -6.23
CA PHE A 429 -14.55 10.85 -4.92
C PHE A 429 -16.06 10.56 -5.00
N THR A 430 -16.80 11.37 -5.76
CA THR A 430 -18.27 11.20 -5.89
C THR A 430 -18.60 9.85 -6.53
N ILE A 431 -17.90 9.46 -7.60
CA ILE A 431 -18.08 8.16 -8.25
C ILE A 431 -17.80 7.03 -7.25
N LEU A 432 -16.65 7.06 -6.57
CA LEU A 432 -16.25 6.01 -5.63
C LEU A 432 -17.16 5.98 -4.39
N PHE A 433 -17.64 7.12 -3.93
CA PHE A 433 -18.59 7.19 -2.83
C PHE A 433 -19.93 6.53 -3.20
N CYS A 434 -20.43 6.74 -4.43
CA CYS A 434 -21.62 6.05 -4.93
C CYS A 434 -21.37 4.53 -5.06
N VAL A 435 -20.18 4.12 -5.49
CA VAL A 435 -19.77 2.71 -5.52
C VAL A 435 -19.79 2.12 -4.12
N GLU A 436 -19.21 2.81 -3.14
CA GLU A 436 -19.14 2.36 -1.75
C GLU A 436 -20.55 2.16 -1.15
N LEU A 437 -21.47 3.10 -1.40
CA LEU A 437 -22.87 2.96 -0.98
C LEU A 437 -23.55 1.74 -1.62
N THR A 438 -23.24 1.48 -2.88
CA THR A 438 -23.79 0.32 -3.59
C THR A 438 -23.21 -0.98 -3.05
N LEU A 439 -21.89 -1.04 -2.78
CA LEU A 439 -21.23 -2.20 -2.14
C LEU A 439 -21.81 -2.47 -0.76
N ALA A 440 -21.97 -1.44 0.06
CA ALA A 440 -22.57 -1.57 1.39
C ALA A 440 -23.98 -2.16 1.35
N ARG A 441 -24.75 -1.87 0.29
CA ARG A 441 -26.11 -2.42 0.09
C ARG A 441 -26.11 -3.82 -0.50
N THR A 442 -25.22 -4.11 -1.45
CA THR A 442 -25.24 -5.36 -2.23
C THR A 442 -24.37 -6.47 -1.63
N LYS A 443 -23.42 -6.12 -0.75
CA LYS A 443 -22.46 -7.03 -0.12
C LYS A 443 -22.47 -6.87 1.40
N PRO A 444 -23.52 -7.33 2.11
CA PRO A 444 -23.65 -7.15 3.56
C PRO A 444 -22.52 -7.81 4.35
N ASP A 445 -21.99 -8.93 3.87
CA ASP A 445 -20.86 -9.64 4.53
C ASP A 445 -19.58 -8.78 4.50
N ALA A 446 -19.35 -8.08 3.37
CA ALA A 446 -18.23 -7.16 3.24
C ALA A 446 -18.38 -5.93 4.15
N LEU A 447 -19.59 -5.38 4.23
CA LEU A 447 -19.88 -4.29 5.15
C LEU A 447 -19.67 -4.73 6.61
N PHE A 448 -20.14 -5.92 6.99
CA PHE A 448 -19.95 -6.49 8.32
C PHE A 448 -18.47 -6.62 8.65
N PHE A 449 -17.66 -7.16 7.74
CA PHE A 449 -16.21 -7.30 7.93
C PHE A 449 -15.54 -5.94 8.18
N VAL A 450 -15.83 -4.94 7.35
CA VAL A 450 -15.24 -3.59 7.51
C VAL A 450 -15.70 -2.94 8.80
N VAL A 451 -16.98 -3.08 9.18
CA VAL A 451 -17.50 -2.56 10.46
C VAL A 451 -16.80 -3.23 11.64
N CYS A 452 -16.52 -4.55 11.58
CA CYS A 452 -15.73 -5.24 12.60
C CYS A 452 -14.29 -4.70 12.70
N VAL A 453 -13.60 -4.52 11.56
CA VAL A 453 -12.24 -3.97 11.55
C VAL A 453 -12.21 -2.55 12.12
N LEU A 454 -13.15 -1.69 11.69
CA LEU A 454 -13.28 -0.33 12.20
C LEU A 454 -13.63 -0.33 13.70
N GLY A 455 -14.60 -1.15 14.11
CA GLY A 455 -15.05 -1.24 15.51
C GLY A 455 -13.93 -1.68 16.45
N VAL A 456 -13.24 -2.77 16.12
CA VAL A 456 -12.10 -3.26 16.91
C VAL A 456 -10.95 -2.25 16.90
N GLY A 457 -10.60 -1.69 15.73
CA GLY A 457 -9.53 -0.72 15.62
C GLY A 457 -9.80 0.57 16.39
N LEU A 458 -11.01 1.12 16.31
CA LEU A 458 -11.40 2.31 17.06
C LEU A 458 -11.51 2.04 18.57
N ALA A 459 -11.97 0.85 18.98
CA ALA A 459 -11.97 0.44 20.38
C ALA A 459 -10.55 0.33 20.95
N LEU A 460 -9.61 -0.26 20.19
CA LEU A 460 -8.19 -0.32 20.57
C LEU A 460 -7.58 1.09 20.68
N ARG A 461 -7.94 1.99 19.75
CA ARG A 461 -7.53 3.39 19.81
C ARG A 461 -8.05 4.07 21.07
N ALA A 462 -9.35 3.97 21.35
CA ALA A 462 -9.96 4.58 22.53
C ALA A 462 -9.34 4.05 23.82
N TRP A 463 -9.10 2.74 23.90
CA TRP A 463 -8.42 2.12 25.02
C TRP A 463 -6.98 2.62 25.19
N THR A 464 -6.24 2.77 24.09
CA THR A 464 -4.86 3.31 24.10
C THR A 464 -4.84 4.73 24.60
N GLN A 465 -5.72 5.59 24.09
CA GLN A 465 -5.81 6.99 24.50
C GLN A 465 -6.21 7.14 25.97
N LYS A 466 -7.15 6.33 26.46
CA LYS A 466 -7.55 6.31 27.87
C LYS A 466 -6.39 5.91 28.79
N ARG A 467 -5.58 4.91 28.39
CA ARG A 467 -4.41 4.48 29.17
C ARG A 467 -3.24 5.44 29.13
N ALA A 468 -3.05 6.15 28.00
CA ALA A 468 -1.98 7.12 27.85
C ALA A 468 -2.23 8.42 28.68
N GLY A 469 -3.40 8.55 29.28
CA GLY A 469 -3.75 9.76 30.05
C GLY A 469 -3.83 11.02 29.18
N PHE A 470 -3.92 10.88 27.87
CA PHE A 470 -4.10 11.98 26.94
C PHE A 470 -5.53 12.55 27.08
N THR A 471 -5.76 13.29 28.14
CA THR A 471 -6.56 14.50 27.99
C THR A 471 -5.78 15.38 27.05
N THR A 472 -6.25 15.57 25.84
CA THR A 472 -5.73 16.54 24.90
C THR A 472 -5.93 17.90 25.56
N LEU A 473 -4.91 18.37 26.27
CA LEU A 473 -4.79 19.79 26.53
C LEU A 473 -4.50 20.42 25.16
N THR A 474 -5.57 20.72 24.45
CA THR A 474 -5.52 21.70 23.38
C THR A 474 -5.21 22.99 24.10
N VAL A 475 -3.91 23.32 24.20
CA VAL A 475 -3.49 24.66 24.63
C VAL A 475 -3.98 25.57 23.52
N THR A 476 -5.20 26.07 23.68
CA THR A 476 -5.71 27.13 22.85
C THR A 476 -4.75 28.30 22.94
N ARG A 477 -4.53 29.01 21.83
CA ARG A 477 -3.70 30.24 21.80
C ARG A 477 -4.03 31.22 22.94
N GLU A 478 -5.21 31.14 23.50
CA GLU A 478 -5.67 31.93 24.64
C GLU A 478 -5.00 31.50 25.96
N VAL A 479 -4.82 30.21 26.21
CA VAL A 479 -4.08 29.72 27.41
C VAL A 479 -2.61 30.07 27.34
N ALA A 480 -2.02 30.03 26.14
CA ALA A 480 -0.62 30.45 25.94
C ALA A 480 -0.42 31.97 26.20
N ARG A 481 -1.46 32.78 26.06
CA ARG A 481 -1.44 34.22 26.41
C ARG A 481 -1.65 34.49 27.90
N MET A 482 -2.20 33.54 28.66
CA MET A 482 -2.41 33.67 30.09
C MET A 482 -1.19 33.27 30.94
N VAL A 483 -0.19 32.65 30.33
CA VAL A 483 1.09 32.34 30.98
C VAL A 483 1.90 33.64 30.97
N THR A 484 1.72 34.45 32.01
CA THR A 484 2.50 35.68 32.18
C THR A 484 3.99 35.33 32.43
N PRO A 485 4.93 36.13 31.90
CA PRO A 485 6.37 35.93 32.13
C PRO A 485 6.78 35.80 33.60
N ASP A 486 6.02 36.48 34.49
CA ASP A 486 6.25 36.45 35.93
C ASP A 486 5.95 35.09 36.59
N LEU A 487 4.99 34.33 36.08
CA LEU A 487 4.70 32.97 36.55
C LEU A 487 5.86 31.99 36.21
N VAL A 488 6.46 32.16 35.04
CA VAL A 488 7.61 31.37 34.61
C VAL A 488 8.86 31.76 35.40
N ALA A 489 9.02 33.06 35.74
CA ALA A 489 10.14 33.53 36.55
C ALA A 489 10.09 32.96 37.97
N ASN A 490 8.90 32.79 38.54
CA ASN A 490 8.72 32.22 39.89
C ASN A 490 8.82 30.68 39.95
N MET A 491 8.74 30.00 38.78
CA MET A 491 8.92 28.54 38.69
C MET A 491 10.39 28.10 38.47
N ARG A 492 11.35 29.02 38.47
CA ARG A 492 12.75 28.64 38.31
C ARG A 492 13.20 27.81 39.51
N PRO A 493 13.56 26.53 39.32
CA PRO A 493 14.19 25.75 40.41
C PRO A 493 15.48 26.44 40.83
N ARG A 494 15.83 26.34 42.12
CA ARG A 494 17.10 26.86 42.62
C ARG A 494 18.25 26.31 41.79
N LEU A 495 19.07 27.21 41.25
CA LEU A 495 20.26 26.86 40.46
C LEU A 495 21.33 26.30 41.39
N GLU A 496 21.62 25.01 41.28
CA GLU A 496 22.73 24.35 41.96
C GLU A 496 23.91 24.20 40.98
N GLU A 497 25.08 24.65 41.38
CA GLU A 497 26.31 24.49 40.57
C GLU A 497 26.67 23.02 40.44
N GLY A 498 27.12 22.59 39.23
CA GLY A 498 27.56 21.22 38.98
C GLY A 498 26.46 20.23 38.63
N GLN A 499 25.23 20.68 38.36
CA GLN A 499 24.17 19.83 37.83
C GLN A 499 24.55 19.22 36.49
N LYS A 500 23.95 18.05 36.20
CA LYS A 500 24.09 17.36 34.91
C LYS A 500 22.78 17.50 34.12
N ILE A 501 22.87 17.99 32.90
CA ILE A 501 21.72 18.13 32.00
C ILE A 501 21.89 17.11 30.91
N LEU A 502 20.84 16.32 30.62
CA LEU A 502 20.77 15.39 29.51
C LEU A 502 19.81 15.93 28.47
N VAL A 503 20.26 16.09 27.24
CA VAL A 503 19.42 16.42 26.09
C VAL A 503 19.46 15.31 25.08
N ALA A 504 18.28 14.84 24.65
CA ALA A 504 18.15 13.88 23.58
C ALA A 504 17.83 14.62 22.27
N ALA A 505 18.64 14.38 21.23
CA ALA A 505 18.51 15.02 19.93
C ALA A 505 18.40 14.00 18.81
N ARG A 506 17.52 14.27 17.86
CA ARG A 506 17.41 13.54 16.58
C ARG A 506 18.01 14.33 15.40
N GLY A 507 18.25 15.61 15.62
CA GLY A 507 18.76 16.57 14.66
C GLY A 507 19.15 17.86 15.37
N ILE A 508 19.65 18.84 14.62
CA ILE A 508 19.92 20.18 15.16
C ILE A 508 18.57 20.88 15.34
N THR A 509 18.13 21.02 16.59
CA THR A 509 16.81 21.56 16.95
C THR A 509 16.96 22.70 17.95
N PRO A 510 15.96 23.61 18.10
CA PRO A 510 15.95 24.65 19.12
C PRO A 510 16.12 24.12 20.55
N VAL A 511 15.79 22.84 20.79
CA VAL A 511 15.97 22.17 22.09
C VAL A 511 17.45 22.07 22.45
N LEU A 512 18.34 21.86 21.48
CA LEU A 512 19.78 21.85 21.71
C LEU A 512 20.32 23.22 22.13
N SER A 513 19.83 24.29 21.46
CA SER A 513 20.18 25.68 21.84
C SER A 513 19.69 26.00 23.26
N PHE A 514 18.42 25.65 23.54
CA PHE A 514 17.86 25.83 24.89
C PHE A 514 18.63 25.06 25.95
N ALA A 515 18.98 23.78 25.67
CA ALA A 515 19.77 22.98 26.61
C ALA A 515 21.18 23.55 26.85
N MET A 516 21.78 24.18 25.84
CA MET A 516 23.05 24.86 25.92
C MET A 516 22.93 26.12 26.80
N ASP A 517 21.91 26.95 26.57
CA ASP A 517 21.64 28.16 27.34
C ASP A 517 21.37 27.79 28.81
N GLU A 518 20.60 26.73 29.05
CA GLU A 518 20.30 26.25 30.40
C GLU A 518 21.55 25.66 31.10
N ALA A 519 22.41 24.95 30.35
CA ALA A 519 23.67 24.43 30.87
C ALA A 519 24.62 25.57 31.25
N GLN A 520 24.69 26.64 30.46
CA GLN A 520 25.48 27.83 30.75
C GLN A 520 24.95 28.55 31.99
N LEU A 521 23.63 28.71 32.10
CA LEU A 521 23.00 29.39 33.23
C LEU A 521 23.22 28.68 34.54
N ARG A 522 23.21 27.33 34.52
CA ARG A 522 23.40 26.48 35.73
C ARG A 522 24.83 26.05 35.97
N LYS A 523 25.77 26.45 35.12
CA LYS A 523 27.16 25.95 35.14
C LYS A 523 27.20 24.42 35.13
N ALA A 524 26.30 23.80 34.36
CA ALA A 524 26.09 22.37 34.35
C ALA A 524 26.89 21.70 33.23
N THR A 525 27.23 20.41 33.42
CA THR A 525 27.73 19.57 32.33
C THR A 525 26.56 19.11 31.44
N LEU A 526 26.67 19.34 30.14
CA LEU A 526 25.64 18.96 29.15
C LEU A 526 25.99 17.61 28.52
N PHE A 527 25.14 16.62 28.75
CA PHE A 527 25.20 15.33 28.08
C PHE A 527 24.28 15.34 26.86
N VAL A 528 24.83 15.08 25.65
CA VAL A 528 24.09 15.04 24.40
C VAL A 528 23.92 13.60 23.98
N LEU A 529 22.66 13.12 23.97
CA LEU A 529 22.31 11.79 23.52
C LEU A 529 21.73 11.88 22.12
N TYR A 530 22.44 11.35 21.13
CA TYR A 530 21.89 11.20 19.79
C TYR A 530 20.96 10.00 19.71
N VAL A 531 19.73 10.25 19.28
CA VAL A 531 18.70 9.22 19.11
C VAL A 531 18.41 9.05 17.63
N LYS A 532 18.89 7.96 17.04
CA LYS A 532 18.59 7.59 15.65
C LYS A 532 17.36 6.70 15.60
N GLU A 533 16.33 7.15 14.90
CA GLU A 533 15.17 6.33 14.61
C GLU A 533 15.47 5.51 13.35
N VAL A 534 15.61 4.20 13.50
CA VAL A 534 15.79 3.28 12.38
C VAL A 534 14.42 2.93 11.84
N ALA A 535 14.10 3.36 10.60
CA ALA A 535 12.89 2.94 9.92
C ALA A 535 13.01 1.45 9.58
N VAL A 536 12.26 0.60 10.27
CA VAL A 536 12.32 -0.87 10.17
C VAL A 536 11.94 -1.39 8.78
N TYR A 537 11.37 -0.55 7.93
CA TYR A 537 10.76 -0.94 6.66
C TYR A 537 11.71 -1.10 5.47
N PHE A 538 12.88 -0.43 5.46
CA PHE A 538 13.73 -0.37 4.26
C PHE A 538 15.24 -0.42 4.56
N THR A 539 15.62 -0.74 5.75
CA THR A 539 17.02 -1.08 5.97
C THR A 539 17.28 -2.43 5.34
N ALA A 540 18.12 -2.42 4.31
CA ALA A 540 18.76 -3.64 3.84
C ALA A 540 19.25 -4.40 5.07
N ALA A 541 18.69 -5.58 5.32
CA ALA A 541 19.08 -6.39 6.44
C ALA A 541 20.55 -6.72 6.29
N GLY A 542 21.34 -6.28 7.21
CA GLY A 542 22.78 -6.52 7.22
C GLY A 542 23.56 -5.49 7.99
N THR A 543 23.02 -4.31 8.25
CA THR A 543 23.60 -3.48 9.29
C THR A 543 23.24 -4.13 10.63
N ARG A 544 24.04 -5.12 11.05
CA ARG A 544 24.17 -5.38 12.47
C ARG A 544 24.32 -3.99 13.07
N LEU A 545 23.44 -3.64 14.00
CA LEU A 545 23.67 -2.59 14.97
C LEU A 545 24.90 -3.02 15.78
N GLY A 546 26.04 -3.10 15.11
CA GLY A 546 27.32 -3.13 15.75
C GLY A 546 27.39 -1.84 16.57
N ARG A 547 28.12 -1.83 17.62
CA ARG A 547 28.48 -0.64 18.43
C ARG A 547 29.13 0.39 17.48
N SER A 548 28.32 1.01 16.58
CA SER A 548 28.78 2.12 15.76
C SER A 548 29.01 3.30 16.71
N LYS A 549 30.21 3.79 16.74
CA LYS A 549 30.51 5.03 17.46
C LYS A 549 29.75 6.16 16.73
N TRP A 550 29.35 7.18 17.46
CA TRP A 550 28.67 8.34 16.86
C TRP A 550 29.50 9.01 15.74
N GLN A 551 30.83 8.84 15.76
CA GLN A 551 31.76 9.32 14.73
C GLN A 551 31.56 8.64 13.38
N ASP A 552 31.00 7.43 13.35
CA ASP A 552 30.78 6.65 12.13
C ASP A 552 29.44 7.03 11.44
N ASP A 553 28.59 7.80 12.12
CA ASP A 553 27.31 8.28 11.60
C ASP A 553 27.41 9.76 11.23
N PRO A 554 27.23 10.15 9.94
CA PRO A 554 27.40 11.53 9.48
C PRO A 554 26.52 12.54 10.22
N GLU A 555 25.27 12.17 10.54
CA GLU A 555 24.33 13.05 11.25
C GLU A 555 24.70 13.20 12.72
N ALA A 556 25.01 12.09 13.39
CA ALA A 556 25.48 12.11 14.77
C ALA A 556 26.77 12.93 14.90
N ASN A 557 27.70 12.72 13.97
CA ASN A 557 28.99 13.44 13.93
C ASN A 557 28.76 14.96 13.77
N ALA A 558 27.87 15.37 12.83
CA ALA A 558 27.58 16.79 12.64
C ALA A 558 26.98 17.44 13.88
N ILE A 559 26.03 16.77 14.57
CA ILE A 559 25.40 17.26 15.79
C ILE A 559 26.42 17.33 16.92
N MET A 560 27.18 16.26 17.17
CA MET A 560 28.15 16.19 18.26
C MET A 560 29.28 17.19 18.06
N CYS A 561 29.85 17.32 16.87
CA CYS A 561 30.87 18.30 16.56
C CYS A 561 30.38 19.74 16.76
N SER A 562 29.14 20.04 16.32
CA SER A 562 28.54 21.36 16.51
C SER A 562 28.34 21.68 17.99
N MET A 563 27.84 20.71 18.77
CA MET A 563 27.61 20.90 20.20
C MET A 563 28.93 21.04 21.00
N LEU A 564 29.95 20.25 20.66
CA LEU A 564 31.27 20.35 21.26
C LEU A 564 31.92 21.71 20.96
N LYS A 565 31.82 22.20 19.72
CA LYS A 565 32.33 23.50 19.30
C LYS A 565 31.65 24.64 20.07
N LEU A 566 30.29 24.64 20.07
CA LEU A 566 29.51 25.63 20.81
C LEU A 566 29.77 25.56 22.33
N GLY A 567 29.93 24.36 22.88
CA GLY A 567 30.28 24.17 24.28
C GLY A 567 31.64 24.78 24.61
N HIS A 568 32.65 24.57 23.77
CA HIS A 568 33.97 25.17 23.92
C HIS A 568 33.93 26.71 23.85
N GLU A 569 33.19 27.26 22.88
CA GLU A 569 33.00 28.71 22.70
C GLU A 569 32.28 29.37 23.89
N ARG A 570 31.38 28.64 24.56
CA ARG A 570 30.59 29.13 25.71
C ARG A 570 31.13 28.71 27.08
N GLY A 571 32.25 27.99 27.13
CA GLY A 571 32.84 27.48 28.36
C GLY A 571 32.02 26.42 29.08
N ILE A 572 31.20 25.64 28.32
CA ILE A 572 30.34 24.58 28.84
C ILE A 572 31.01 23.23 28.57
N ASN A 573 31.05 22.37 29.56
CA ASN A 573 31.49 21.00 29.37
C ASN A 573 30.37 20.18 28.69
N VAL A 574 30.62 19.73 27.44
CA VAL A 574 29.71 18.90 26.66
C VAL A 574 30.28 17.50 26.54
N VAL A 575 29.46 16.50 26.83
CA VAL A 575 29.84 15.07 26.84
C VAL A 575 28.92 14.26 25.91
#